data_c4b1e912a357a562cf6690d73d6d59d9
#
_entry.id   c4b1e912a357a562cf6690d73d6d59d9
#
_cell.length_a   1.000
_cell.length_b   1.000
_cell.length_c   1.000
_cell.angle_alpha   90.00
_cell.angle_beta   90.00
_cell.angle_gamma   90.00
#
_symmetry.space_group_name_H-M   'P 1'
#
loop_
_entity.id
_entity.type
_entity.pdbx_description
1 polymer ?
#
loop_
_entity_poly.entity_id
_entity_poly.type
_entity_poly.pdbx_seq_one_letter_code
_entity_poly.pdbx_strand_id
1 'polypeptide(L)'
;MKEFEANNENDYLPLRDVVFNTLRTSILTGELKPGERLMEIHLADKLGVSRTPIREAIRKLELEGLVTMIPRRGAEVAQITEKNLRDVLEVRRALDALAVELACERITEDELAELKKACENFELETKRGNANQVAQADVELHDIILKASGNERLMQMIRKLSQQMYRYRL
;
A
#
# COMPACT_ATOMS: atom_id res chain seq x y z
N MET A 1 6.58 24.32 12.23
CA MET A 1 6.20 23.35 13.27
C MET A 1 4.71 23.11 13.08
N LYS A 2 4.31 22.06 12.32
CA LYS A 2 2.90 21.68 12.20
C LYS A 2 2.62 20.69 13.32
N GLU A 3 1.75 21.08 14.23
CA GLU A 3 1.19 20.20 15.24
C GLU A 3 0.45 19.05 14.54
N PHE A 4 0.75 17.83 14.96
CA PHE A 4 0.01 16.64 14.54
C PHE A 4 -1.35 16.69 15.22
N GLU A 5 -2.36 17.21 14.53
CA GLU A 5 -3.75 17.00 14.93
C GLU A 5 -4.08 15.51 14.75
N ALA A 6 -4.25 14.83 15.87
CA ALA A 6 -4.77 13.46 15.89
C ALA A 6 -6.22 13.51 15.39
N ASN A 7 -6.46 12.99 14.18
CA ASN A 7 -7.81 12.80 13.67
C ASN A 7 -8.57 11.83 14.60
N ASN A 8 -9.77 12.22 15.03
CA ASN A 8 -10.65 11.55 16.00
C ASN A 8 -11.11 10.11 15.63
N GLU A 9 -10.66 9.53 14.54
CA GLU A 9 -10.93 8.13 14.18
C GLU A 9 -9.96 7.13 14.85
N ASN A 10 -8.90 7.61 15.52
CA ASN A 10 -7.87 6.77 16.13
C ASN A 10 -8.09 6.45 17.63
N ASP A 11 -9.14 6.96 18.26
CA ASP A 11 -9.35 6.83 19.72
C ASP A 11 -9.61 5.39 20.21
N TYR A 12 -9.81 4.42 19.31
CA TYR A 12 -10.04 3.01 19.62
C TYR A 12 -8.91 2.06 19.20
N LEU A 13 -7.89 2.55 18.52
CA LEU A 13 -6.78 1.69 18.08
C LEU A 13 -5.71 1.57 19.16
N PRO A 14 -5.18 0.37 19.44
CA PRO A 14 -4.01 0.21 20.27
C PRO A 14 -2.85 1.10 19.79
N LEU A 15 -2.13 1.74 20.71
CA LEU A 15 -1.05 2.68 20.40
C LEU A 15 -0.01 2.11 19.41
N ARG A 16 0.26 0.80 19.50
CA ARG A 16 1.13 0.08 18.52
C ARG A 16 0.61 0.15 17.09
N ASP A 17 -0.72 0.13 16.91
CA ASP A 17 -1.33 0.14 15.58
C ASP A 17 -1.34 1.58 15.02
N VAL A 18 -1.53 2.58 15.87
CA VAL A 18 -1.37 4.00 15.50
C VAL A 18 0.06 4.26 15.03
N VAL A 19 1.06 3.85 15.82
CA VAL A 19 2.49 3.99 15.47
C VAL A 19 2.81 3.25 14.16
N PHE A 20 2.32 2.02 14.02
CA PHE A 20 2.50 1.24 12.80
C PHE A 20 1.95 1.97 11.58
N ASN A 21 0.70 2.46 11.64
CA ASN A 21 0.07 3.18 10.52
C ASN A 21 0.82 4.48 10.19
N THR A 22 1.26 5.22 11.21
CA THR A 22 2.05 6.45 11.03
C THR A 22 3.37 6.17 10.30
N LEU A 23 4.17 5.23 10.80
CA LEU A 23 5.44 4.88 10.18
C LEU A 23 5.26 4.29 8.78
N ARG A 24 4.23 3.46 8.60
CA ARG A 24 3.88 2.88 7.32
C ARG A 24 3.55 3.95 6.28
N THR A 25 2.72 4.91 6.64
CA THR A 25 2.38 6.03 5.77
C THR A 25 3.63 6.84 5.42
N SER A 26 4.47 7.20 6.40
CA SER A 26 5.72 7.94 6.16
C SER A 26 6.68 7.19 5.22
N ILE A 27 6.74 5.85 5.28
CA ILE A 27 7.54 5.05 4.34
C ILE A 27 6.91 5.06 2.94
N LEU A 28 5.59 4.87 2.84
CA LEU A 28 4.90 4.80 1.55
C LEU A 28 4.87 6.14 0.81
N THR A 29 4.81 7.26 1.55
CA THR A 29 4.85 8.62 0.96
C THR A 29 6.26 9.14 0.70
N GLY A 30 7.31 8.37 1.09
CA GLY A 30 8.71 8.77 0.90
C GLY A 30 9.23 9.79 1.91
N GLU A 31 8.47 10.13 2.96
CA GLU A 31 8.94 10.94 4.08
C GLU A 31 10.10 10.24 4.81
N LEU A 32 9.96 8.92 5.04
CA LEU A 32 11.06 8.05 5.45
C LEU A 32 11.65 7.39 4.20
N LYS A 33 12.89 7.73 3.89
CA LYS A 33 13.53 7.35 2.62
C LYS A 33 14.04 5.89 2.64
N PRO A 34 14.10 5.20 1.49
CA PRO A 34 14.77 3.91 1.38
C PRO A 34 16.20 3.96 1.94
N GLY A 35 16.56 2.99 2.79
CA GLY A 35 17.83 2.93 3.49
C GLY A 35 17.92 3.81 4.73
N GLU A 36 16.90 4.60 5.04
CA GLU A 36 16.89 5.43 6.24
C GLU A 36 16.80 4.56 7.50
N ARG A 37 17.65 4.87 8.48
CA ARG A 37 17.74 4.11 9.72
C ARG A 37 16.61 4.51 10.68
N LEU A 38 15.86 3.52 11.14
CA LEU A 38 14.78 3.67 12.11
C LEU A 38 15.29 3.47 13.53
N MET A 39 15.67 4.57 14.17
CA MET A 39 16.18 4.54 15.56
C MET A 39 14.99 4.57 16.54
N GLU A 40 14.79 3.46 17.30
CA GLU A 40 13.68 3.32 18.24
C GLU A 40 13.56 4.50 19.22
N ILE A 41 14.70 4.99 19.73
CA ILE A 41 14.74 6.10 20.70
C ILE A 41 14.22 7.38 20.03
N HIS A 42 14.73 7.71 18.84
CA HIS A 42 14.38 8.93 18.12
C HIS A 42 12.90 8.93 17.70
N LEU A 43 12.39 7.76 17.26
CA LEU A 43 10.99 7.60 16.88
C LEU A 43 10.06 7.69 18.11
N ALA A 44 10.48 7.12 19.24
CA ALA A 44 9.75 7.20 20.51
C ALA A 44 9.62 8.65 20.99
N ASP A 45 10.72 9.41 20.96
CA ASP A 45 10.75 10.83 21.33
C ASP A 45 9.89 11.66 20.36
N LYS A 46 10.03 11.43 19.04
CA LYS A 46 9.29 12.17 17.99
C LYS A 46 7.78 11.95 18.10
N LEU A 47 7.35 10.72 18.44
CA LEU A 47 5.93 10.35 18.50
C LEU A 47 5.34 10.46 19.91
N GLY A 48 6.12 10.84 20.93
CA GLY A 48 5.67 10.98 22.30
C GLY A 48 5.22 9.65 22.96
N VAL A 49 5.82 8.52 22.58
CA VAL A 49 5.44 7.18 23.05
C VAL A 49 6.63 6.44 23.65
N SER A 50 6.37 5.34 24.37
CA SER A 50 7.44 4.46 24.83
C SER A 50 8.06 3.66 23.69
N ARG A 51 9.22 3.04 23.91
CA ARG A 51 9.93 2.23 22.88
C ARG A 51 9.20 0.94 22.50
N THR A 52 8.35 0.42 23.37
CA THR A 52 7.63 -0.86 23.11
C THR A 52 6.74 -0.79 21.88
N PRO A 53 5.77 0.14 21.75
CA PRO A 53 4.94 0.25 20.55
C PRO A 53 5.75 0.53 19.28
N ILE A 54 6.88 1.27 19.38
CA ILE A 54 7.79 1.48 18.23
C ILE A 54 8.39 0.15 17.76
N ARG A 55 8.90 -0.67 18.68
CA ARG A 55 9.50 -1.96 18.34
C ARG A 55 8.49 -2.93 17.73
N GLU A 56 7.27 -2.95 18.28
CA GLU A 56 6.18 -3.77 17.72
C GLU A 56 5.78 -3.31 16.30
N ALA A 57 5.69 -2.00 16.09
CA ALA A 57 5.42 -1.42 14.78
C ALA A 57 6.53 -1.75 13.76
N ILE A 58 7.80 -1.62 14.13
CA ILE A 58 8.95 -1.98 13.29
C ILE A 58 8.90 -3.46 12.89
N ARG A 59 8.57 -4.37 13.83
CA ARG A 59 8.41 -5.79 13.50
C ARG A 59 7.28 -6.05 12.51
N LYS A 60 6.15 -5.35 12.66
CA LYS A 60 5.05 -5.44 11.69
C LYS A 60 5.47 -4.93 10.31
N LEU A 61 6.21 -3.82 10.26
CA LEU A 61 6.74 -3.27 9.00
C LEU A 61 7.75 -4.21 8.33
N GLU A 62 8.55 -4.93 9.13
CA GLU A 62 9.46 -5.98 8.61
C GLU A 62 8.66 -7.13 7.97
N LEU A 63 7.58 -7.60 8.62
CA LEU A 63 6.70 -8.63 8.05
C LEU A 63 6.01 -8.17 6.75
N GLU A 64 5.79 -6.87 6.58
CA GLU A 64 5.29 -6.29 5.32
C GLU A 64 6.39 -6.03 4.27
N GLY A 65 7.67 -6.29 4.61
CA GLY A 65 8.79 -6.03 3.72
C GLY A 65 9.10 -4.54 3.51
N LEU A 66 8.54 -3.66 4.35
CA LEU A 66 8.80 -2.22 4.32
C LEU A 66 10.04 -1.81 5.10
N VAL A 67 10.50 -2.68 5.99
CA VAL A 67 11.68 -2.49 6.85
C VAL A 67 12.52 -3.75 6.78
N THR A 68 13.84 -3.60 6.88
CA THR A 68 14.82 -4.69 6.98
C THR A 68 15.58 -4.57 8.30
N MET A 69 15.65 -5.66 9.05
CA MET A 69 16.51 -5.71 10.24
C MET A 69 17.93 -6.02 9.84
N ILE A 70 18.87 -5.13 10.20
CA ILE A 70 20.31 -5.31 9.93
C ILE A 70 21.01 -5.66 11.23
N PRO A 71 21.72 -6.83 11.29
CA PRO A 71 22.44 -7.23 12.49
C PRO A 71 23.35 -6.12 13.01
N ARG A 72 23.28 -5.83 14.31
CA ARG A 72 24.04 -4.80 15.02
C ARG A 72 23.77 -3.35 14.62
N ARG A 73 22.95 -3.09 13.58
CA ARG A 73 22.62 -1.74 13.08
C ARG A 73 21.17 -1.34 13.35
N GLY A 74 20.30 -2.30 13.67
CA GLY A 74 18.88 -2.07 13.93
C GLY A 74 18.03 -2.13 12.66
N ALA A 75 16.95 -1.39 12.63
CA ALA A 75 16.00 -1.37 11.53
C ALA A 75 16.32 -0.27 10.52
N GLU A 76 16.14 -0.56 9.23
CA GLU A 76 16.26 0.40 8.13
C GLU A 76 15.07 0.26 7.19
N VAL A 77 14.62 1.35 6.59
CA VAL A 77 13.60 1.32 5.52
C VAL A 77 14.13 0.47 4.38
N ALA A 78 13.34 -0.52 3.94
CA ALA A 78 13.76 -1.45 2.90
C ALA A 78 14.12 -0.69 1.60
N GLN A 79 15.22 -1.11 0.98
CA GLN A 79 15.66 -0.58 -0.30
C GLN A 79 14.64 -0.89 -1.40
N ILE A 80 14.52 0.04 -2.33
CA ILE A 80 13.77 -0.15 -3.57
C ILE A 80 14.74 -0.64 -4.62
N THR A 81 14.67 -1.92 -5.01
CA THR A 81 15.54 -2.50 -6.02
C THR A 81 14.73 -2.91 -7.24
N GLU A 82 15.35 -2.89 -8.42
CA GLU A 82 14.73 -3.39 -9.65
C GLU A 82 14.29 -4.86 -9.52
N LYS A 83 15.10 -5.66 -8.84
CA LYS A 83 14.77 -7.07 -8.56
C LYS A 83 13.47 -7.19 -7.77
N ASN A 84 13.33 -6.44 -6.66
CA ASN A 84 12.13 -6.49 -5.84
C ASN A 84 10.89 -6.05 -6.63
N LEU A 85 11.02 -5.02 -7.48
CA LEU A 85 9.93 -4.59 -8.36
C LEU A 85 9.53 -5.71 -9.31
N ARG A 86 10.49 -6.37 -9.94
CA ARG A 86 10.24 -7.49 -10.86
C ARG A 86 9.55 -8.64 -10.16
N ASP A 87 10.05 -9.05 -8.99
CA ASP A 87 9.47 -10.13 -8.19
C ASP A 87 7.99 -9.81 -7.84
N VAL A 88 7.69 -8.56 -7.43
CA VAL A 88 6.31 -8.11 -7.13
C VAL A 88 5.43 -8.15 -8.38
N LEU A 89 5.94 -7.68 -9.53
CA LEU A 89 5.18 -7.66 -10.80
C LEU A 89 4.87 -9.08 -11.31
N GLU A 90 5.79 -10.03 -11.15
CA GLU A 90 5.55 -11.44 -11.51
C GLU A 90 4.41 -12.04 -10.70
N VAL A 91 4.42 -11.87 -9.39
CA VAL A 91 3.35 -12.35 -8.51
C VAL A 91 2.03 -11.63 -8.83
N ARG A 92 2.07 -10.32 -8.98
CA ARG A 92 0.88 -9.51 -9.26
C ARG A 92 0.21 -9.95 -10.56
N ARG A 93 0.99 -10.20 -11.63
CA ARG A 93 0.48 -10.67 -12.91
C ARG A 93 -0.37 -11.95 -12.77
N ALA A 94 0.10 -12.90 -11.95
CA ALA A 94 -0.65 -14.15 -11.71
C ALA A 94 -1.95 -13.89 -10.93
N LEU A 95 -1.90 -13.00 -9.92
CA LEU A 95 -3.05 -12.66 -9.10
C LEU A 95 -4.08 -11.81 -9.89
N ASP A 96 -3.65 -10.87 -10.71
CA ASP A 96 -4.53 -10.07 -11.56
C ASP A 96 -5.23 -10.96 -12.60
N ALA A 97 -4.54 -11.94 -13.20
CA ALA A 97 -5.14 -12.91 -14.11
C ALA A 97 -6.22 -13.75 -13.41
N LEU A 98 -5.94 -14.24 -12.20
CA LEU A 98 -6.93 -14.96 -11.39
C LEU A 98 -8.13 -14.08 -11.02
N ALA A 99 -7.91 -12.80 -10.73
CA ALA A 99 -9.00 -11.87 -10.43
C ALA A 99 -9.95 -11.70 -11.61
N VAL A 100 -9.40 -11.55 -12.82
CA VAL A 100 -10.18 -11.47 -14.06
C VAL A 100 -10.96 -12.75 -14.32
N GLU A 101 -10.31 -13.92 -14.20
CA GLU A 101 -10.96 -15.23 -14.39
C GLU A 101 -12.17 -15.39 -13.45
N LEU A 102 -12.00 -15.15 -12.16
CA LEU A 102 -13.07 -15.22 -11.17
C LEU A 102 -14.16 -14.16 -11.40
N ALA A 103 -13.78 -12.95 -11.82
CA ALA A 103 -14.72 -11.89 -12.13
C ALA A 103 -15.61 -12.28 -13.33
N CYS A 104 -15.04 -12.88 -14.39
CA CYS A 104 -15.83 -13.35 -15.54
C CYS A 104 -16.92 -14.36 -15.17
N GLU A 105 -16.69 -15.15 -14.11
CA GLU A 105 -17.66 -16.14 -13.63
C GLU A 105 -18.74 -15.56 -12.71
N ARG A 106 -18.45 -14.43 -12.03
CA ARG A 106 -19.22 -13.96 -10.87
C ARG A 106 -19.82 -12.58 -11.01
N ILE A 107 -19.35 -11.81 -11.98
CA ILE A 107 -19.77 -10.42 -12.16
C ILE A 107 -21.28 -10.32 -12.40
N THR A 108 -21.93 -9.41 -11.68
CA THR A 108 -23.35 -9.11 -11.87
C THR A 108 -23.56 -8.13 -13.05
N GLU A 109 -24.79 -8.02 -13.51
CA GLU A 109 -25.13 -7.07 -14.59
C GLU A 109 -24.84 -5.60 -14.19
N ASP A 110 -25.09 -5.24 -12.93
CA ASP A 110 -24.82 -3.91 -12.40
C ASP A 110 -23.31 -3.62 -12.34
N GLU A 111 -22.52 -4.57 -11.83
CA GLU A 111 -21.05 -4.45 -11.80
C GLU A 111 -20.46 -4.41 -13.21
N LEU A 112 -21.01 -5.15 -14.16
CA LEU A 112 -20.61 -5.11 -15.56
C LEU A 112 -20.90 -3.74 -16.20
N ALA A 113 -22.03 -3.13 -15.85
CA ALA A 113 -22.35 -1.77 -16.30
C ALA A 113 -21.39 -0.73 -15.68
N GLU A 114 -21.02 -0.89 -14.41
CA GLU A 114 -20.03 -0.06 -13.74
C GLU A 114 -18.64 -0.21 -14.39
N LEU A 115 -18.22 -1.45 -14.68
CA LEU A 115 -16.96 -1.75 -15.35
C LEU A 115 -16.88 -1.11 -16.75
N LYS A 116 -17.96 -1.15 -17.53
CA LYS A 116 -18.00 -0.49 -18.84
C LYS A 116 -17.78 1.01 -18.74
N LYS A 117 -18.43 1.68 -17.77
CA LYS A 117 -18.24 3.12 -17.53
C LYS A 117 -16.80 3.43 -17.11
N ALA A 118 -16.20 2.60 -16.26
CA ALA A 118 -14.80 2.76 -15.85
C ALA A 118 -13.83 2.59 -17.04
N CYS A 119 -14.09 1.64 -17.95
CA CYS A 119 -13.34 1.48 -19.19
C CYS A 119 -13.44 2.75 -20.08
N GLU A 120 -14.63 3.27 -20.28
CA GLU A 120 -14.86 4.49 -21.08
C GLU A 120 -14.12 5.69 -20.47
N ASN A 121 -14.16 5.82 -19.13
CA ASN A 121 -13.43 6.87 -18.40
C ASN A 121 -11.92 6.72 -18.57
N PHE A 122 -11.38 5.52 -18.41
CA PHE A 122 -9.96 5.24 -18.61
C PHE A 122 -9.48 5.60 -20.04
N GLU A 123 -10.26 5.23 -21.06
CA GLU A 123 -9.97 5.59 -22.45
C GLU A 123 -9.99 7.12 -22.67
N LEU A 124 -10.98 7.81 -22.07
CA LEU A 124 -11.12 9.25 -22.17
C LEU A 124 -9.92 9.97 -21.55
N GLU A 125 -9.53 9.59 -20.32
CA GLU A 125 -8.40 10.20 -19.62
C GLU A 125 -7.07 9.90 -20.32
N THR A 126 -6.94 8.70 -20.89
CA THR A 126 -5.77 8.34 -21.71
C THR A 126 -5.64 9.27 -22.94
N LYS A 127 -6.75 9.57 -23.63
CA LYS A 127 -6.77 10.50 -24.77
C LYS A 127 -6.45 11.94 -24.36
N ARG A 128 -6.82 12.34 -23.14
CA ARG A 128 -6.50 13.66 -22.56
C ARG A 128 -5.04 13.82 -22.17
N GLY A 129 -4.34 12.72 -21.92
CA GLY A 129 -2.92 12.71 -21.61
C GLY A 129 -2.55 13.19 -20.19
N ASN A 130 -3.52 13.26 -19.26
CA ASN A 130 -3.26 13.61 -17.87
C ASN A 130 -2.86 12.36 -17.07
N ALA A 131 -1.56 12.20 -16.83
CA ALA A 131 -1.00 11.02 -16.17
C ALA A 131 -1.65 10.68 -14.81
N ASN A 132 -1.99 11.70 -14.01
CA ASN A 132 -2.63 11.49 -12.70
C ASN A 132 -4.06 10.95 -12.85
N GLN A 133 -4.83 11.48 -13.79
CA GLN A 133 -6.21 11.04 -14.05
C GLN A 133 -6.22 9.63 -14.66
N VAL A 134 -5.28 9.34 -15.56
CA VAL A 134 -5.12 7.99 -16.12
C VAL A 134 -4.79 6.99 -15.02
N ALA A 135 -3.86 7.32 -14.12
CA ALA A 135 -3.50 6.43 -13.00
C ALA A 135 -4.69 6.20 -12.05
N GLN A 136 -5.52 7.21 -11.82
CA GLN A 136 -6.71 7.08 -10.98
C GLN A 136 -7.79 6.21 -11.64
N ALA A 137 -8.04 6.42 -12.93
CA ALA A 137 -8.99 5.61 -13.69
C ALA A 137 -8.53 4.14 -13.82
N ASP A 138 -7.23 3.89 -13.96
CA ASP A 138 -6.62 2.54 -13.93
C ASP A 138 -6.89 1.83 -12.59
N VAL A 139 -6.69 2.52 -11.49
CA VAL A 139 -6.97 1.96 -10.15
C VAL A 139 -8.45 1.63 -9.98
N GLU A 140 -9.36 2.50 -10.42
CA GLU A 140 -10.80 2.30 -10.35
C GLU A 140 -11.25 1.08 -11.16
N LEU A 141 -10.77 0.95 -12.40
CA LEU A 141 -11.01 -0.20 -13.27
C LEU A 141 -10.60 -1.53 -12.60
N HIS A 142 -9.38 -1.57 -12.10
CA HIS A 142 -8.86 -2.75 -11.43
C HIS A 142 -9.59 -3.09 -10.13
N ASP A 143 -10.02 -2.08 -9.35
CA ASP A 143 -10.78 -2.29 -8.12
C ASP A 143 -12.17 -2.90 -8.39
N ILE A 144 -12.84 -2.51 -9.48
CA ILE A 144 -14.13 -3.11 -9.87
C ILE A 144 -13.95 -4.59 -10.21
N ILE A 145 -12.95 -4.93 -11.03
CA ILE A 145 -12.64 -6.33 -11.39
C ILE A 145 -12.34 -7.14 -10.13
N LEU A 146 -11.53 -6.58 -9.25
CA LEU A 146 -11.11 -7.24 -8.04
C LEU A 146 -12.28 -7.50 -7.08
N LYS A 147 -13.22 -6.56 -6.95
CA LYS A 147 -14.47 -6.73 -6.20
C LYS A 147 -15.36 -7.81 -6.82
N ALA A 148 -15.57 -7.74 -8.14
CA ALA A 148 -16.37 -8.72 -8.89
C ALA A 148 -15.81 -10.15 -8.79
N SER A 149 -14.49 -10.31 -8.55
CA SER A 149 -13.89 -11.63 -8.28
C SER A 149 -14.49 -12.34 -7.06
N GLY A 150 -15.07 -11.58 -6.11
CA GLY A 150 -15.68 -12.11 -4.88
C GLY A 150 -14.70 -12.86 -3.96
N ASN A 151 -13.38 -12.74 -4.18
CA ASN A 151 -12.36 -13.45 -3.42
C ASN A 151 -11.64 -12.48 -2.46
N GLU A 152 -12.09 -12.42 -1.21
CA GLU A 152 -11.52 -11.52 -0.19
C GLU A 152 -10.02 -11.73 0.05
N ARG A 153 -9.54 -12.97 -0.02
CA ARG A 153 -8.11 -13.28 0.16
C ARG A 153 -7.27 -12.71 -0.98
N LEU A 154 -7.75 -12.87 -2.22
CA LEU A 154 -7.12 -12.30 -3.40
C LEU A 154 -7.08 -10.78 -3.30
N MET A 155 -8.19 -10.14 -2.90
CA MET A 155 -8.26 -8.70 -2.68
C MET A 155 -7.22 -8.20 -1.67
N GLN A 156 -7.09 -8.87 -0.53
CA GLN A 156 -6.10 -8.52 0.49
C GLN A 156 -4.66 -8.63 -0.03
N MET A 157 -4.35 -9.70 -0.79
CA MET A 157 -3.02 -9.92 -1.37
C MET A 157 -2.67 -8.85 -2.41
N ILE A 158 -3.56 -8.58 -3.35
CA ILE A 158 -3.35 -7.57 -4.40
C ILE A 158 -3.20 -6.18 -3.78
N ARG A 159 -4.03 -5.80 -2.80
CA ARG A 159 -3.93 -4.51 -2.12
C ARG A 159 -2.58 -4.33 -1.42
N LYS A 160 -2.07 -5.36 -0.74
CA LYS A 160 -0.73 -5.30 -0.12
C LYS A 160 0.38 -5.08 -1.16
N LEU A 161 0.33 -5.81 -2.29
CA LEU A 161 1.31 -5.64 -3.37
C LEU A 161 1.20 -4.25 -4.02
N SER A 162 -0.03 -3.74 -4.25
CA SER A 162 -0.25 -2.39 -4.80
C SER A 162 0.35 -1.30 -3.92
N GLN A 163 0.24 -1.42 -2.60
CA GLN A 163 0.83 -0.49 -1.66
C GLN A 163 2.36 -0.53 -1.68
N GLN A 164 2.97 -1.71 -1.82
CA GLN A 164 4.41 -1.82 -2.02
C GLN A 164 4.84 -1.15 -3.33
N MET A 165 4.08 -1.34 -4.41
CA MET A 165 4.36 -0.72 -5.71
C MET A 165 4.28 0.80 -5.70
N TYR A 166 3.47 1.41 -4.84
CA TYR A 166 3.39 2.87 -4.73
C TYR A 166 4.75 3.52 -4.48
N ARG A 167 5.63 2.86 -3.73
CA ARG A 167 7.01 3.30 -3.44
C ARG A 167 7.91 3.41 -4.69
N TYR A 168 7.57 2.69 -5.76
CA TYR A 168 8.35 2.71 -7.01
C TYR A 168 7.89 3.82 -7.97
N ARG A 169 6.82 4.54 -7.63
CA ARG A 169 6.29 5.66 -8.42
C ARG A 169 6.84 7.03 -7.99
N LEU A 170 7.51 7.09 -6.83
CA LEU A 170 8.15 8.28 -6.27
C LEU A 170 9.62 8.34 -6.68
#